data_94f218202caf682708ee0ae45a2cf2b1
#
_entry.id   94f218202caf682708ee0ae45a2cf2b1
#
_cell.length_a   1.000
_cell.length_b   1.000
_cell.length_c   1.000
_cell.angle_alpha   90.00
_cell.angle_beta   90.00
_cell.angle_gamma   90.00
#
_symmetry.space_group_name_H-M   'P 1'
#
loop_
_entity.id
_entity.type
_entity.pdbx_description
1 polymer ?
#
loop_
_entity_poly.entity_id
_entity_poly.type
_entity_poly.pdbx_seq_one_letter_code
_entity_poly.pdbx_strand_id
1 'polypeptide(L)'
;MKLLSTLAALTLITAAGTAHAADPNAGRNLAATCANCHGTNGHAIAGSGLDALAGVEKAKTLQKLADFKSGVKPASIMHQISKGYTDEQLDLIATYFAAQK
;
A
#
# COMPACT_ATOMS: atom_id res chain seq x y z
N MET A 1 -49.51 -46.84 17.77
CA MET A 1 -49.25 -45.53 17.20
C MET A 1 -47.77 -45.25 17.32
N LYS A 2 -47.07 -45.25 16.21
CA LYS A 2 -45.63 -45.06 16.20
C LYS A 2 -45.36 -43.60 15.88
N LEU A 3 -44.82 -42.88 16.86
CA LEU A 3 -44.34 -41.53 16.72
C LEU A 3 -43.00 -41.56 16.02
N LEU A 4 -42.98 -41.17 14.77
CA LEU A 4 -41.74 -40.93 14.02
C LEU A 4 -41.17 -39.56 14.39
N SER A 5 -40.20 -39.58 15.26
CA SER A 5 -39.40 -38.39 15.57
C SER A 5 -38.41 -38.15 14.42
N THR A 6 -38.75 -37.23 13.54
CA THR A 6 -37.80 -36.73 12.55
C THR A 6 -36.88 -35.71 13.22
N LEU A 7 -35.66 -36.13 13.57
CA LEU A 7 -34.60 -35.20 13.92
C LEU A 7 -34.17 -34.49 12.63
N ALA A 8 -34.57 -33.24 12.50
CA ALA A 8 -34.00 -32.35 11.52
C ALA A 8 -32.60 -31.93 12.03
N ALA A 9 -31.57 -32.53 11.49
CA ALA A 9 -30.20 -32.09 11.72
C ALA A 9 -29.99 -30.78 10.96
N LEU A 10 -30.04 -29.66 11.68
CA LEU A 10 -29.72 -28.35 11.17
C LEU A 10 -28.17 -28.26 11.07
N THR A 11 -27.63 -28.58 9.91
CA THR A 11 -26.20 -28.36 9.61
C THR A 11 -25.97 -26.88 9.45
N LEU A 12 -25.48 -26.23 10.51
CA LEU A 12 -24.90 -24.89 10.42
C LEU A 12 -23.62 -24.99 9.60
N ILE A 13 -23.67 -24.63 8.33
CA ILE A 13 -22.47 -24.37 7.53
C ILE A 13 -21.93 -23.04 7.99
N THR A 14 -21.00 -23.06 8.93
CA THR A 14 -20.18 -21.89 9.25
C THR A 14 -19.28 -21.65 8.05
N ALA A 15 -19.62 -20.69 7.21
CA ALA A 15 -18.69 -20.15 6.23
C ALA A 15 -17.56 -19.48 7.02
N ALA A 16 -16.50 -20.25 7.29
CA ALA A 16 -15.26 -19.69 7.79
C ALA A 16 -14.66 -18.86 6.65
N GLY A 17 -15.04 -17.59 6.60
CA GLY A 17 -14.37 -16.62 5.77
C GLY A 17 -12.90 -16.62 6.19
N THR A 18 -12.01 -16.98 5.27
CA THR A 18 -10.57 -16.83 5.50
C THR A 18 -10.30 -15.34 5.61
N ALA A 19 -10.26 -14.84 6.85
CA ALA A 19 -9.75 -13.51 7.11
C ALA A 19 -8.26 -13.55 6.76
N HIS A 20 -7.89 -13.04 5.59
CA HIS A 20 -6.50 -12.80 5.26
C HIS A 20 -6.03 -11.66 6.14
N ALA A 21 -5.14 -11.96 7.08
CA ALA A 21 -4.46 -10.93 7.85
C ALA A 21 -3.71 -10.03 6.87
N ALA A 22 -3.84 -8.69 7.05
CA ALA A 22 -3.09 -7.73 6.26
C ALA A 22 -1.59 -8.01 6.41
N ASP A 23 -0.85 -7.99 5.28
CA ASP A 23 0.60 -8.16 5.31
C ASP A 23 1.24 -6.98 6.06
N PRO A 24 1.92 -7.23 7.20
CA PRO A 24 2.55 -6.16 7.97
C PRO A 24 3.70 -5.46 7.20
N ASN A 25 4.20 -6.10 6.14
CA ASN A 25 5.25 -5.56 5.29
C ASN A 25 4.72 -4.95 3.98
N ALA A 26 3.42 -4.83 3.81
CA ALA A 26 2.83 -4.36 2.55
C ALA A 26 3.40 -3.01 2.10
N GLY A 27 3.52 -2.04 3.00
CA GLY A 27 4.11 -0.72 2.69
C GLY A 27 5.56 -0.83 2.24
N ARG A 28 6.36 -1.61 2.94
CA ARG A 28 7.76 -1.85 2.60
C ARG A 28 7.89 -2.54 1.23
N ASN A 29 7.09 -3.55 0.98
CA ASN A 29 7.13 -4.32 -0.26
C ASN A 29 6.71 -3.46 -1.46
N LEU A 30 5.67 -2.66 -1.30
CA LEU A 30 5.25 -1.70 -2.32
C LEU A 30 6.30 -0.61 -2.57
N ALA A 31 6.92 -0.09 -1.51
CA ALA A 31 7.94 0.95 -1.59
C ALA A 31 9.28 0.48 -2.16
N ALA A 32 9.51 -0.83 -2.25
CA ALA A 32 10.77 -1.38 -2.73
C ALA A 32 11.15 -0.92 -4.14
N THR A 33 10.18 -0.74 -5.03
CA THR A 33 10.43 -0.25 -6.39
C THR A 33 10.94 1.18 -6.44
N CYS A 34 10.63 1.99 -5.44
CA CYS A 34 11.05 3.38 -5.34
C CYS A 34 12.56 3.50 -5.08
N ALA A 35 13.16 2.48 -4.50
CA ALA A 35 14.59 2.43 -4.18
C ALA A 35 15.51 2.54 -5.40
N ASN A 36 15.04 2.10 -6.57
CA ASN A 36 15.82 2.16 -7.80
C ASN A 36 16.26 3.59 -8.16
N CYS A 37 15.44 4.57 -7.83
CA CYS A 37 15.69 5.98 -8.11
C CYS A 37 15.91 6.80 -6.84
N HIS A 38 15.14 6.54 -5.79
CA HIS A 38 15.14 7.35 -4.56
C HIS A 38 16.03 6.82 -3.44
N GLY A 39 16.77 5.74 -3.71
CA GLY A 39 17.68 5.12 -2.74
C GLY A 39 16.98 4.17 -1.76
N THR A 40 17.78 3.35 -1.13
CA THR A 40 17.30 2.36 -0.15
C THR A 40 16.54 3.04 0.98
N ASN A 41 15.33 2.56 1.28
CA ASN A 41 14.42 3.14 2.28
C ASN A 41 14.14 4.63 2.08
N GLY A 42 14.28 5.14 0.86
CA GLY A 42 14.06 6.54 0.52
C GLY A 42 15.23 7.47 0.87
N HIS A 43 16.40 6.93 1.21
CA HIS A 43 17.62 7.72 1.40
C HIS A 43 18.26 7.99 0.05
N ALA A 44 18.03 9.16 -0.51
CA ALA A 44 18.55 9.53 -1.81
C ALA A 44 20.09 9.50 -1.83
N ILE A 45 20.65 9.00 -2.94
CA ILE A 45 22.09 9.02 -3.14
C ILE A 45 22.54 10.47 -3.35
N ALA A 46 23.59 10.87 -2.66
CA ALA A 46 24.17 12.21 -2.77
C ALA A 46 24.54 12.51 -4.24
N GLY A 47 24.10 13.67 -4.75
CA GLY A 47 24.37 14.09 -6.11
C GLY A 47 23.47 13.44 -7.18
N SER A 48 22.52 12.59 -6.82
CA SER A 48 21.59 11.97 -7.77
C SER A 48 20.58 12.94 -8.38
N GLY A 49 20.34 14.07 -7.74
CA GLY A 49 19.31 15.04 -8.14
C GLY A 49 17.88 14.56 -7.86
N LEU A 50 17.73 13.43 -7.17
CA LEU A 50 16.43 12.86 -6.83
C LEU A 50 16.05 13.17 -5.38
N ASP A 51 14.76 13.34 -5.13
CA ASP A 51 14.25 13.67 -3.80
C ASP A 51 14.46 12.51 -2.83
N ALA A 52 14.91 12.84 -1.62
CA ALA A 52 14.85 11.92 -0.49
C ALA A 52 13.39 11.76 -0.04
N LEU A 53 13.00 10.52 0.24
CA LEU A 53 11.65 10.19 0.70
C LEU A 53 11.64 9.80 2.19
N ALA A 54 12.79 9.39 2.73
CA ALA A 54 12.92 8.98 4.13
C ALA A 54 12.60 10.13 5.08
N GLY A 55 11.71 9.87 6.04
CA GLY A 55 11.33 10.85 7.07
C GLY A 55 10.47 12.02 6.59
N VAL A 56 10.08 12.03 5.32
CA VAL A 56 9.15 13.05 4.81
C VAL A 56 7.76 12.80 5.38
N GLU A 57 7.11 13.85 5.85
CA GLU A 57 5.76 13.77 6.39
C GLU A 57 4.81 13.11 5.39
N LYS A 58 4.02 12.14 5.87
CA LYS A 58 3.09 11.36 5.05
C LYS A 58 2.21 12.22 4.14
N ALA A 59 1.62 13.27 4.70
CA ALA A 59 0.73 14.16 3.96
C ALA A 59 1.43 14.84 2.78
N LYS A 60 2.70 15.20 2.92
CA LYS A 60 3.50 15.80 1.85
C LYS A 60 3.79 14.81 0.73
N THR A 61 4.14 13.58 1.07
CA THR A 61 4.36 12.53 0.08
C THR A 61 3.08 12.22 -0.68
N LEU A 62 1.95 12.08 0.02
CA LEU A 62 0.65 11.83 -0.61
C LEU A 62 0.24 12.97 -1.54
N GLN A 63 0.45 14.22 -1.14
CA GLN A 63 0.14 15.36 -1.99
C GLN A 63 0.96 15.35 -3.27
N LYS A 64 2.27 15.11 -3.19
CA LYS A 64 3.13 15.01 -4.37
C LYS A 64 2.71 13.87 -5.31
N LEU A 65 2.38 12.71 -4.76
CA LEU A 65 1.93 11.56 -5.54
C LEU A 65 0.59 11.85 -6.23
N ALA A 66 -0.33 12.51 -5.55
CA ALA A 66 -1.60 12.96 -6.13
C ALA A 66 -1.39 13.98 -7.26
N ASP A 67 -0.49 14.92 -7.08
CA ASP A 67 -0.15 15.93 -8.07
C ASP A 67 0.48 15.31 -9.33
N PHE A 68 1.34 14.31 -9.17
CA PHE A 68 1.87 13.54 -10.30
C PHE A 68 0.78 12.74 -11.00
N LYS A 69 -0.05 12.04 -10.23
CA LYS A 69 -1.13 11.18 -10.76
C LYS A 69 -2.17 11.97 -11.55
N SER A 70 -2.49 13.17 -11.12
CA SER A 70 -3.44 14.07 -11.79
C SER A 70 -2.83 14.88 -12.94
N GLY A 71 -1.50 14.94 -13.04
CA GLY A 71 -0.78 15.73 -14.04
C GLY A 71 -0.59 17.19 -13.66
N VAL A 72 -0.99 17.61 -12.46
CA VAL A 72 -0.78 18.99 -11.95
C VAL A 72 0.72 19.28 -11.81
N LYS A 73 1.50 18.28 -11.34
CA LYS A 73 2.94 18.41 -11.21
C LYS A 73 3.62 17.78 -12.44
N PRO A 74 4.44 18.54 -13.18
CA PRO A 74 5.19 17.98 -14.31
C PRO A 74 6.25 17.00 -13.81
N ALA A 75 6.45 15.91 -14.56
CA ALA A 75 7.42 14.89 -14.26
C ALA A 75 7.86 14.18 -15.54
N SER A 76 9.06 13.58 -15.51
CA SER A 76 9.54 12.73 -16.58
C SER A 76 9.01 11.30 -16.48
N ILE A 77 8.80 10.78 -15.26
CA ILE A 77 8.37 9.39 -15.03
C ILE A 77 7.37 9.25 -13.87
N MET A 78 7.43 10.10 -12.83
CA MET A 78 6.61 9.93 -11.63
C MET A 78 5.11 9.99 -11.91
N HIS A 79 4.66 10.70 -12.93
CA HIS A 79 3.26 10.71 -13.36
C HIS A 79 2.78 9.32 -13.81
N GLN A 80 3.63 8.52 -14.45
CA GLN A 80 3.30 7.15 -14.85
C GLN A 80 3.40 6.18 -13.67
N ILE A 81 4.43 6.30 -12.85
CA ILE A 81 4.62 5.44 -11.68
C ILE A 81 3.45 5.60 -10.71
N SER A 82 3.05 6.83 -10.40
CA SER A 82 1.95 7.11 -9.48
C SER A 82 0.62 6.52 -9.95
N LYS A 83 0.37 6.49 -11.25
CA LYS A 83 -0.85 5.87 -11.82
C LYS A 83 -0.90 4.36 -11.68
N GLY A 84 0.23 3.71 -11.47
CA GLY A 84 0.33 2.27 -11.31
C GLY A 84 -0.12 1.75 -9.93
N TYR A 85 -0.45 2.63 -8.99
CA TYR A 85 -0.84 2.28 -7.63
C TYR A 85 -2.24 2.79 -7.31
N THR A 86 -2.96 2.03 -6.47
CA THR A 86 -4.20 2.50 -5.86
C THR A 86 -3.91 3.55 -4.79
N ASP A 87 -4.94 4.30 -4.39
CA ASP A 87 -4.78 5.30 -3.34
C ASP A 87 -4.41 4.65 -2.00
N GLU A 88 -4.94 3.46 -1.71
CA GLU A 88 -4.58 2.67 -0.53
C GLU A 88 -3.11 2.22 -0.56
N GLN A 89 -2.62 1.81 -1.73
CA GLN A 89 -1.21 1.44 -1.90
C GLN A 89 -0.29 2.64 -1.73
N LEU A 90 -0.66 3.80 -2.28
CA LEU A 90 0.09 5.04 -2.10
C LEU A 90 0.12 5.48 -0.63
N ASP A 91 -0.98 5.29 0.10
CA ASP A 91 -1.04 5.54 1.54
C ASP A 91 -0.06 4.67 2.32
N LEU A 92 0.01 3.38 2.02
CA LEU A 92 0.96 2.45 2.63
C LEU A 92 2.41 2.84 2.31
N ILE A 93 2.70 3.21 1.08
CA ILE A 93 4.03 3.67 0.64
C ILE A 93 4.44 4.93 1.42
N ALA A 94 3.57 5.92 1.47
CA ALA A 94 3.84 7.18 2.15
C ALA A 94 4.03 6.99 3.66
N THR A 95 3.26 6.11 4.27
CA THR A 95 3.40 5.72 5.67
C THR A 95 4.76 5.06 5.93
N TYR A 96 5.18 4.16 5.05
CA TYR A 96 6.47 3.49 5.16
C TYR A 96 7.63 4.49 5.12
N PHE A 97 7.66 5.38 4.14
CA PHE A 97 8.74 6.37 4.02
C PHE A 97 8.75 7.38 5.18
N ALA A 98 7.60 7.81 5.65
CA ALA A 98 7.51 8.73 6.79
C ALA A 98 8.14 8.15 8.06
N ALA A 99 8.13 6.84 8.23
CA ALA A 99 8.71 6.13 9.36
C ALA A 99 10.22 5.88 9.24
N GLN A 100 10.84 6.14 8.10
CA GLN A 100 12.27 5.95 7.90
C GLN A 100 13.05 7.11 8.52
N LYS A 101 14.21 6.79 9.13
CA LYS A 101 15.11 7.77 9.79
C LYS A 101 16.45 7.84 9.10
#